data_ee7d89f285501870727535a788101665
#
_entry.id   ee7d89f285501870727535a788101665
#
_cell.length_a   1.000
_cell.length_b   1.000
_cell.length_c   1.000
_cell.angle_alpha   90.00
_cell.angle_beta   90.00
_cell.angle_gamma   90.00
#
_symmetry.space_group_name_H-M   'P 1'
#
loop_
_entity.id
_entity.type
_entity.pdbx_description
1 polymer ?
#
loop_
_entity_poly.entity_id
_entity_poly.type
_entity_poly.pdbx_seq_one_letter_code
_entity_poly.pdbx_strand_id
1 'polypeptide(L)'
;MDAQELIGSAAERGDLAWIRLAVEDGRIAGARGEGPGVAELCRDVRGLTTLGAAAVSGGRLAGDALAEAIGTAVAALPEESRVAVAMSGGVDSAVALHRAREAGHEPVGVTLRLWTDPAGSDGERVCCSPAAVMAARETCHALGLPHVTLDLRSEFRRAVVRPFVSGYARGETPNPCIRCNGSFRFAALLAFGRRVGARKLVTGHYARLAEHRGRLLLARGVDPAKDQSYMLARLDPRLLARLWFPLGEQGKEETRAEARAVGLAAAERPESQEACFLAGDDYREFLGRHGLPRREGPILDENGRKLGRHEGFWRFTPGQRKGLGVAAGTPLYALHTEPRSNAVVVGPRASLARTTVGASPGRLFVPVDRVEAKLRYRSPASPARVAAEQRGFRLTLDDVAYGVAVGQAAVLYEDDAVVGAGLIASTD
;
A
#
# COMPACT_ATOMS: atom_id res chain seq x y z
N MET A 1 -43.98 -7.52 -5.54
CA MET A 1 -42.76 -7.98 -4.83
C MET A 1 -42.66 -7.15 -3.57
N ASP A 2 -42.48 -7.78 -2.42
CA ASP A 2 -42.41 -7.06 -1.15
C ASP A 2 -41.14 -6.22 -1.08
N ALA A 3 -41.27 -4.98 -0.63
CA ALA A 3 -40.13 -4.09 -0.44
C ALA A 3 -39.21 -4.68 0.65
N GLN A 4 -37.95 -4.85 0.34
CA GLN A 4 -36.94 -5.29 1.32
C GLN A 4 -36.56 -4.12 2.21
N GLU A 5 -36.70 -4.26 3.51
CA GLU A 5 -36.16 -3.28 4.48
C GLU A 5 -34.78 -3.65 4.94
N LEU A 6 -33.86 -2.68 4.89
CA LEU A 6 -32.49 -2.80 5.37
C LEU A 6 -32.24 -1.78 6.45
N ILE A 7 -31.63 -2.19 7.54
CA ILE A 7 -31.36 -1.31 8.69
C ILE A 7 -29.87 -1.42 9.03
N GLY A 8 -29.24 -0.27 9.23
CA GLY A 8 -27.88 -0.17 9.74
C GLY A 8 -27.78 0.91 10.79
N SER A 9 -26.84 0.73 11.71
CA SER A 9 -26.54 1.67 12.77
C SER A 9 -25.03 1.78 13.00
N ALA A 10 -24.58 2.92 13.50
CA ALA A 10 -23.22 3.16 13.89
C ALA A 10 -23.18 4.06 15.13
N ALA A 11 -22.19 3.84 16.01
CA ALA A 11 -22.00 4.66 17.19
C ALA A 11 -20.54 5.09 17.31
N GLU A 12 -20.32 6.37 17.64
CA GLU A 12 -18.99 6.91 17.93
C GLU A 12 -19.09 8.00 19.01
N ARG A 13 -18.31 7.86 20.08
CA ARG A 13 -18.17 8.85 21.17
C ARG A 13 -19.48 9.31 21.83
N GLY A 14 -20.48 8.43 21.86
CA GLY A 14 -21.80 8.71 22.45
C GLY A 14 -22.84 9.19 21.43
N ASP A 15 -22.45 9.49 20.22
CA ASP A 15 -23.38 9.76 19.12
C ASP A 15 -23.82 8.45 18.46
N LEU A 16 -25.11 8.38 18.10
CA LEU A 16 -25.71 7.26 17.38
C LEU A 16 -26.24 7.74 16.03
N ALA A 17 -25.94 7.02 14.98
CA ALA A 17 -26.62 7.17 13.68
C ALA A 17 -27.29 5.86 13.31
N TRP A 18 -28.48 5.93 12.75
CA TRP A 18 -29.14 4.79 12.15
C TRP A 18 -29.81 5.17 10.84
N ILE A 19 -29.90 4.23 9.92
CA ILE A 19 -30.58 4.40 8.62
C ILE A 19 -31.44 3.17 8.32
N ARG A 20 -32.62 3.39 7.75
CA ARG A 20 -33.49 2.37 7.21
C ARG A 20 -33.73 2.66 5.74
N LEU A 21 -33.47 1.67 4.89
CA LEU A 21 -33.66 1.74 3.46
C LEU A 21 -34.82 0.82 3.05
N ALA A 22 -35.73 1.32 2.23
CA ALA A 22 -36.70 0.50 1.53
C ALA A 22 -36.13 0.24 0.13
N VAL A 23 -35.97 -1.03 -0.25
CA VAL A 23 -35.38 -1.43 -1.54
C VAL A 23 -36.45 -2.14 -2.36
N GLU A 24 -36.70 -1.64 -3.57
CA GLU A 24 -37.58 -2.21 -4.57
C GLU A 24 -36.81 -2.37 -5.88
N ASP A 25 -36.90 -3.55 -6.49
CA ASP A 25 -36.20 -3.88 -7.75
C ASP A 25 -34.69 -3.54 -7.73
N GLY A 26 -34.02 -3.76 -6.57
CA GLY A 26 -32.60 -3.49 -6.39
C GLY A 26 -32.24 -2.02 -6.27
N ARG A 27 -33.22 -1.12 -6.20
CA ARG A 27 -33.03 0.33 -6.00
C ARG A 27 -33.63 0.79 -4.67
N ILE A 28 -33.07 1.82 -4.11
CA ILE A 28 -33.54 2.44 -2.88
C ILE A 28 -34.73 3.31 -3.20
N ALA A 29 -35.93 2.79 -2.94
CA ALA A 29 -37.21 3.51 -3.11
C ALA A 29 -37.44 4.53 -2.01
N GLY A 30 -36.96 4.25 -0.79
CA GLY A 30 -37.05 5.13 0.36
C GLY A 30 -35.87 5.02 1.31
N ALA A 31 -35.53 6.13 1.98
CA ALA A 31 -34.50 6.16 3.03
C ALA A 31 -34.97 7.08 4.15
N ARG A 32 -34.78 6.65 5.41
CA ARG A 32 -35.04 7.45 6.62
C ARG A 32 -34.07 7.04 7.74
N GLY A 33 -33.79 7.95 8.64
CA GLY A 33 -32.89 7.69 9.76
C GLY A 33 -32.65 8.94 10.58
N GLU A 34 -31.85 8.78 11.64
CA GLU A 34 -31.49 9.85 12.57
C GLU A 34 -30.01 9.77 12.91
N GLY A 35 -29.44 10.92 13.27
CA GLY A 35 -28.05 11.07 13.64
C GLY A 35 -27.29 12.07 12.76
N PRO A 36 -26.04 12.40 13.14
CA PRO A 36 -25.21 13.35 12.39
C PRO A 36 -25.03 12.95 10.92
N GLY A 37 -25.41 13.83 9.99
CA GLY A 37 -25.27 13.64 8.53
C GLY A 37 -26.30 12.71 7.88
N VAL A 38 -27.16 12.04 8.64
CA VAL A 38 -28.11 11.02 8.10
C VAL A 38 -29.20 11.63 7.21
N ALA A 39 -29.71 12.82 7.54
CA ALA A 39 -30.76 13.47 6.74
C ALA A 39 -30.30 13.82 5.30
N GLU A 40 -29.05 14.26 5.15
CA GLU A 40 -28.43 14.52 3.85
C GLU A 40 -28.22 13.21 3.09
N LEU A 41 -27.63 12.23 3.75
CA LEU A 41 -27.40 10.92 3.18
C LEU A 41 -28.68 10.24 2.70
N CYS A 42 -29.79 10.33 3.44
CA CYS A 42 -31.08 9.79 3.04
C CYS A 42 -31.63 10.41 1.77
N ARG A 43 -31.32 11.68 1.48
CA ARG A 43 -31.68 12.32 0.20
C ARG A 43 -30.84 11.79 -0.94
N ASP A 44 -29.53 11.68 -0.72
CA ASP A 44 -28.54 11.35 -1.74
C ASP A 44 -28.61 9.90 -2.22
N VAL A 45 -29.08 8.99 -1.37
CA VAL A 45 -29.16 7.56 -1.73
C VAL A 45 -30.44 7.15 -2.44
N ARG A 46 -31.50 7.97 -2.44
CA ARG A 46 -32.79 7.61 -3.10
C ARG A 46 -32.62 7.44 -4.60
N GLY A 47 -33.20 6.42 -5.14
CA GLY A 47 -33.15 6.06 -6.56
C GLY A 47 -31.84 5.37 -6.99
N LEU A 48 -30.83 5.32 -6.13
CA LEU A 48 -29.59 4.59 -6.40
C LEU A 48 -29.80 3.08 -6.24
N THR A 49 -28.98 2.29 -6.91
CA THR A 49 -28.84 0.88 -6.54
C THR A 49 -28.22 0.77 -5.16
N THR A 50 -28.44 -0.34 -4.46
CA THR A 50 -27.84 -0.58 -3.13
C THR A 50 -26.31 -0.46 -3.15
N LEU A 51 -25.66 -0.95 -4.21
CA LEU A 51 -24.21 -0.77 -4.43
C LEU A 51 -23.83 0.67 -4.80
N GLY A 52 -24.67 1.36 -5.57
CA GLY A 52 -24.46 2.78 -5.90
C GLY A 52 -24.53 3.68 -4.67
N ALA A 53 -25.40 3.35 -3.72
CA ALA A 53 -25.50 4.05 -2.44
C ALA A 53 -24.27 3.89 -1.55
N ALA A 54 -23.54 2.78 -1.66
CA ALA A 54 -22.29 2.59 -0.93
C ALA A 54 -21.19 3.60 -1.30
N ALA A 55 -21.33 4.31 -2.42
CA ALA A 55 -20.42 5.36 -2.85
C ALA A 55 -20.76 6.76 -2.29
N VAL A 56 -21.94 6.92 -1.67
CA VAL A 56 -22.37 8.21 -1.14
C VAL A 56 -21.69 8.49 0.21
N SER A 57 -21.08 9.65 0.32
CA SER A 57 -20.39 10.09 1.54
C SER A 57 -21.30 11.00 2.36
N GLY A 58 -21.79 10.52 3.48
CA GLY A 58 -22.65 11.25 4.41
C GLY A 58 -21.99 11.61 5.74
N GLY A 59 -20.67 11.74 5.76
CA GLY A 59 -19.89 11.79 7.00
C GLY A 59 -19.63 10.38 7.58
N ARG A 60 -18.70 10.29 8.56
CA ARG A 60 -18.22 8.99 9.04
C ARG A 60 -19.32 8.13 9.64
N LEU A 61 -20.07 8.69 10.58
CA LEU A 61 -21.07 7.94 11.36
C LEU A 61 -22.26 7.52 10.50
N ALA A 62 -22.79 8.45 9.69
CA ALA A 62 -23.89 8.15 8.77
C ALA A 62 -23.46 7.19 7.65
N GLY A 63 -22.23 7.35 7.14
CA GLY A 63 -21.64 6.45 6.16
C GLY A 63 -21.43 5.03 6.68
N ASP A 64 -21.05 4.86 7.94
CA ASP A 64 -20.91 3.56 8.58
C ASP A 64 -22.27 2.88 8.81
N ALA A 65 -23.30 3.62 9.21
CA ALA A 65 -24.68 3.13 9.31
C ALA A 65 -25.24 2.70 7.94
N LEU A 66 -24.99 3.50 6.89
CA LEU A 66 -25.36 3.13 5.52
C LEU A 66 -24.63 1.86 5.07
N ALA A 67 -23.34 1.76 5.34
CA ALA A 67 -22.54 0.59 4.98
C ALA A 67 -23.01 -0.68 5.68
N GLU A 68 -23.48 -0.60 6.93
CA GLU A 68 -24.07 -1.73 7.64
C GLU A 68 -25.43 -2.12 7.02
N ALA A 69 -26.30 -1.16 6.72
CA ALA A 69 -27.58 -1.41 6.06
C ALA A 69 -27.38 -2.10 4.71
N ILE A 70 -26.46 -1.60 3.89
CA ILE A 70 -26.13 -2.18 2.58
C ILE A 70 -25.46 -3.55 2.74
N GLY A 71 -24.59 -3.73 3.72
CA GLY A 71 -23.96 -5.01 4.03
C GLY A 71 -24.97 -6.12 4.31
N THR A 72 -26.08 -5.77 4.97
CA THR A 72 -27.18 -6.70 5.22
C THR A 72 -27.90 -7.10 3.92
N ALA A 73 -28.11 -6.14 2.99
CA ALA A 73 -28.71 -6.43 1.68
C ALA A 73 -27.83 -7.34 0.82
N VAL A 74 -26.55 -7.09 0.87
CA VAL A 74 -25.56 -7.80 0.06
C VAL A 74 -25.29 -9.20 0.61
N ALA A 75 -25.42 -9.41 1.92
CA ALA A 75 -25.35 -10.72 2.56
C ALA A 75 -26.47 -11.67 2.12
N ALA A 76 -27.58 -11.13 1.63
CA ALA A 76 -28.72 -11.91 1.09
C ALA A 76 -28.51 -12.38 -0.38
N LEU A 77 -27.45 -11.94 -1.06
CA LEU A 77 -27.11 -12.40 -2.42
C LEU A 77 -26.19 -13.64 -2.36
N PRO A 78 -26.23 -14.52 -3.38
CA PRO A 78 -25.39 -15.73 -3.38
C PRO A 78 -23.90 -15.36 -3.17
N GLU A 79 -23.35 -15.78 -2.05
CA GLU A 79 -22.00 -15.41 -1.59
C GLU A 79 -20.85 -15.89 -2.50
N GLU A 80 -21.13 -16.82 -3.44
CA GLU A 80 -20.06 -17.58 -4.09
C GLU A 80 -19.35 -16.85 -5.22
N SER A 81 -19.98 -15.87 -5.84
CA SER A 81 -19.47 -15.19 -7.04
C SER A 81 -18.85 -13.82 -6.79
N ARG A 82 -19.20 -13.13 -5.69
CA ARG A 82 -18.78 -11.73 -5.51
C ARG A 82 -17.35 -11.55 -5.07
N VAL A 83 -16.63 -10.63 -5.75
CA VAL A 83 -15.27 -10.23 -5.43
C VAL A 83 -15.11 -8.70 -5.41
N ALA A 84 -14.31 -8.17 -4.49
CA ALA A 84 -13.89 -6.78 -4.53
C ALA A 84 -12.62 -6.65 -5.38
N VAL A 85 -12.59 -5.70 -6.31
CA VAL A 85 -11.40 -5.47 -7.15
C VAL A 85 -10.81 -4.10 -6.86
N ALA A 86 -9.56 -4.07 -6.40
CA ALA A 86 -8.86 -2.82 -6.12
C ALA A 86 -8.50 -2.11 -7.42
N MET A 87 -9.13 -0.96 -7.66
CA MET A 87 -8.96 -0.16 -8.87
C MET A 87 -8.06 1.03 -8.62
N SER A 88 -7.04 1.20 -9.46
CA SER A 88 -6.12 2.35 -9.44
C SER A 88 -6.28 3.26 -10.66
N GLY A 89 -7.13 2.89 -11.61
CA GLY A 89 -7.25 3.55 -12.91
C GLY A 89 -6.14 3.20 -13.91
N GLY A 90 -5.18 2.35 -13.53
CA GLY A 90 -4.12 1.86 -14.41
C GLY A 90 -4.46 0.51 -15.04
N VAL A 91 -3.68 0.12 -16.07
CA VAL A 91 -3.88 -1.09 -16.88
C VAL A 91 -3.95 -2.37 -16.04
N ASP A 92 -3.09 -2.50 -15.03
CA ASP A 92 -3.01 -3.73 -14.21
C ASP A 92 -4.32 -3.98 -13.45
N SER A 93 -4.91 -2.93 -12.87
CA SER A 93 -6.20 -3.05 -12.17
C SER A 93 -7.37 -3.29 -13.13
N ALA A 94 -7.29 -2.74 -14.35
CA ALA A 94 -8.32 -2.95 -15.37
C ALA A 94 -8.32 -4.40 -15.88
N VAL A 95 -7.12 -4.98 -16.15
CA VAL A 95 -6.99 -6.40 -16.53
C VAL A 95 -7.41 -7.32 -15.38
N ALA A 96 -7.04 -6.99 -14.14
CA ALA A 96 -7.47 -7.77 -12.97
C ALA A 96 -9.01 -7.78 -12.82
N LEU A 97 -9.67 -6.66 -13.10
CA LEU A 97 -11.13 -6.55 -13.11
C LEU A 97 -11.74 -7.42 -14.23
N HIS A 98 -11.19 -7.32 -15.44
CA HIS A 98 -11.63 -8.11 -16.59
C HIS A 98 -11.52 -9.61 -16.30
N ARG A 99 -10.38 -10.09 -15.82
CA ARG A 99 -10.16 -11.49 -15.46
C ARG A 99 -11.10 -11.99 -14.36
N ALA A 100 -11.39 -11.14 -13.38
CA ALA A 100 -12.37 -11.50 -12.36
C ALA A 100 -13.76 -11.75 -12.97
N ARG A 101 -14.16 -10.94 -13.95
CA ARG A 101 -15.42 -11.13 -14.68
C ARG A 101 -15.39 -12.37 -15.56
N GLU A 102 -14.33 -12.58 -16.34
CA GLU A 102 -14.17 -13.79 -17.20
C GLU A 102 -14.15 -15.10 -16.40
N ALA A 103 -13.65 -15.04 -15.16
CA ALA A 103 -13.70 -16.17 -14.23
C ALA A 103 -15.09 -16.45 -13.66
N GLY A 104 -16.13 -15.73 -14.11
CA GLY A 104 -17.52 -15.90 -13.67
C GLY A 104 -17.85 -15.25 -12.33
N HIS A 105 -16.98 -14.37 -11.83
CA HIS A 105 -17.27 -13.61 -10.63
C HIS A 105 -18.13 -12.37 -10.91
N GLU A 106 -18.73 -11.84 -9.85
CA GLU A 106 -19.43 -10.54 -9.81
C GLU A 106 -18.50 -9.48 -9.20
N PRO A 107 -17.66 -8.78 -10.00
CA PRO A 107 -16.71 -7.83 -9.47
C PRO A 107 -17.39 -6.53 -9.01
N VAL A 108 -16.95 -6.02 -7.86
CA VAL A 108 -17.21 -4.65 -7.40
C VAL A 108 -15.91 -3.90 -7.41
N GLY A 109 -15.75 -2.91 -8.29
CA GLY A 109 -14.58 -2.06 -8.33
C GLY A 109 -14.51 -1.15 -7.10
N VAL A 110 -13.34 -1.04 -6.48
CA VAL A 110 -13.13 -0.14 -5.34
C VAL A 110 -11.85 0.65 -5.49
N THR A 111 -11.95 1.97 -5.43
CA THR A 111 -10.81 2.88 -5.43
C THR A 111 -10.66 3.52 -4.06
N LEU A 112 -9.43 3.50 -3.52
CA LEU A 112 -9.11 4.22 -2.29
C LEU A 112 -8.58 5.61 -2.63
N ARG A 113 -9.25 6.65 -2.16
CA ARG A 113 -8.75 8.02 -2.18
C ARG A 113 -7.87 8.22 -0.94
N LEU A 114 -6.54 8.14 -1.13
CA LEU A 114 -5.58 8.04 -0.03
C LEU A 114 -4.94 9.37 0.34
N TRP A 115 -4.66 10.22 -0.65
CA TRP A 115 -3.90 11.43 -0.44
C TRP A 115 -4.33 12.56 -1.39
N THR A 116 -4.33 13.75 -0.85
CA THR A 116 -4.30 15.00 -1.61
C THR A 116 -3.30 15.86 -0.85
N ASP A 117 -2.23 16.33 -1.53
CA ASP A 117 -1.25 17.18 -0.86
C ASP A 117 -1.87 18.55 -0.59
N PRO A 118 -2.01 18.96 0.68
CA PRO A 118 -2.58 20.28 1.03
C PRO A 118 -1.72 21.44 0.53
N ALA A 119 -0.44 21.21 0.26
CA ALA A 119 0.52 22.21 -0.19
C ALA A 119 0.67 22.31 -1.72
N GLY A 120 -0.17 21.57 -2.46
CA GLY A 120 -0.46 21.78 -3.86
C GLY A 120 0.71 21.59 -4.83
N SER A 121 1.04 20.34 -5.17
CA SER A 121 1.50 20.04 -6.52
C SER A 121 0.31 19.43 -7.27
N ASP A 122 0.17 19.73 -8.57
CA ASP A 122 -0.88 19.19 -9.43
C ASP A 122 -0.82 17.67 -9.45
N GLY A 123 -1.66 17.06 -8.62
CA GLY A 123 -1.64 15.63 -8.31
C GLY A 123 -2.20 14.73 -9.41
N GLU A 124 -2.04 15.08 -10.71
CA GLU A 124 -2.51 14.26 -11.83
C GLU A 124 -1.83 12.90 -11.95
N ARG A 125 -0.62 12.76 -11.37
CA ARG A 125 0.17 11.52 -11.44
C ARG A 125 -0.04 10.53 -10.29
N VAL A 126 -0.93 10.83 -9.36
CA VAL A 126 -1.23 9.99 -8.20
C VAL A 126 -2.30 8.97 -8.57
N CYS A 127 -2.14 7.70 -8.16
CA CYS A 127 -3.15 6.66 -8.37
C CYS A 127 -4.50 6.91 -7.65
N CYS A 128 -4.61 7.98 -6.87
CA CYS A 128 -5.83 8.47 -6.24
C CYS A 128 -6.20 9.90 -6.69
N SER A 129 -5.61 10.39 -7.79
CA SER A 129 -6.00 11.66 -8.41
C SER A 129 -7.45 11.59 -8.91
N PRO A 130 -8.15 12.73 -9.06
CA PRO A 130 -9.49 12.75 -9.65
C PRO A 130 -9.53 12.03 -11.00
N ALA A 131 -8.52 12.24 -11.86
CA ALA A 131 -8.42 11.58 -13.16
C ALA A 131 -8.24 10.06 -13.06
N ALA A 132 -7.47 9.56 -12.07
CA ALA A 132 -7.32 8.13 -11.84
C ALA A 132 -8.61 7.49 -11.28
N VAL A 133 -9.32 8.18 -10.39
CA VAL A 133 -10.62 7.73 -9.86
C VAL A 133 -11.65 7.68 -10.97
N MET A 134 -11.72 8.71 -11.83
CA MET A 134 -12.64 8.75 -12.98
C MET A 134 -12.35 7.60 -13.94
N ALA A 135 -11.09 7.36 -14.29
CA ALA A 135 -10.72 6.26 -15.17
C ALA A 135 -11.04 4.87 -14.59
N ALA A 136 -10.85 4.67 -13.30
CA ALA A 136 -11.24 3.44 -12.62
C ALA A 136 -12.76 3.22 -12.73
N ARG A 137 -13.54 4.28 -12.49
CA ARG A 137 -14.99 4.30 -12.61
C ARG A 137 -15.46 4.03 -14.04
N GLU A 138 -14.89 4.70 -15.02
CA GLU A 138 -15.19 4.51 -16.44
C GLU A 138 -14.90 3.07 -16.89
N THR A 139 -13.77 2.51 -16.48
CA THR A 139 -13.42 1.11 -16.76
C THR A 139 -14.47 0.14 -16.19
N CYS A 140 -14.91 0.34 -14.95
CA CYS A 140 -15.96 -0.49 -14.36
C CYS A 140 -17.28 -0.33 -15.10
N HIS A 141 -17.70 0.90 -15.37
CA HIS A 141 -19.00 1.18 -16.03
C HIS A 141 -19.04 0.70 -17.49
N ALA A 142 -17.92 0.78 -18.23
CA ALA A 142 -17.84 0.22 -19.59
C ALA A 142 -18.03 -1.30 -19.61
N LEU A 143 -17.70 -1.98 -18.52
CA LEU A 143 -17.95 -3.41 -18.32
C LEU A 143 -19.30 -3.71 -17.67
N GLY A 144 -20.16 -2.69 -17.41
CA GLY A 144 -21.43 -2.85 -16.71
C GLY A 144 -21.30 -3.18 -15.22
N LEU A 145 -20.14 -2.87 -14.61
CA LEU A 145 -19.80 -3.23 -13.22
C LEU A 145 -19.91 -2.01 -12.29
N PRO A 146 -20.31 -2.22 -11.02
CA PRO A 146 -20.34 -1.14 -10.03
C PRO A 146 -18.93 -0.71 -9.61
N HIS A 147 -18.80 0.58 -9.25
CA HIS A 147 -17.57 1.16 -8.73
C HIS A 147 -17.86 2.02 -7.50
N VAL A 148 -17.02 1.85 -6.47
CA VAL A 148 -17.10 2.61 -5.21
C VAL A 148 -15.78 3.32 -4.95
N THR A 149 -15.84 4.56 -4.45
CA THR A 149 -14.66 5.31 -4.00
C THR A 149 -14.73 5.50 -2.50
N LEU A 150 -13.71 5.03 -1.79
CA LEU A 150 -13.58 5.22 -0.33
C LEU A 150 -12.61 6.36 -0.05
N ASP A 151 -13.06 7.39 0.65
CA ASP A 151 -12.20 8.48 1.10
C ASP A 151 -11.52 8.12 2.43
N LEU A 152 -10.24 7.81 2.37
CA LEU A 152 -9.42 7.40 3.50
C LEU A 152 -8.21 8.33 3.71
N ARG A 153 -8.30 9.58 3.26
CA ARG A 153 -7.18 10.55 3.31
C ARG A 153 -6.70 10.81 4.73
N SER A 154 -7.61 10.96 5.69
CA SER A 154 -7.25 11.23 7.08
C SER A 154 -6.58 10.02 7.75
N GLU A 155 -7.10 8.82 7.49
CA GLU A 155 -6.56 7.54 7.97
C GLU A 155 -5.17 7.28 7.37
N PHE A 156 -5.02 7.47 6.07
CA PHE A 156 -3.75 7.32 5.37
C PHE A 156 -2.69 8.27 5.90
N ARG A 157 -3.05 9.55 6.12
CA ARG A 157 -2.16 10.53 6.74
C ARG A 157 -1.64 10.04 8.09
N ARG A 158 -2.53 9.51 8.94
CA ARG A 158 -2.14 8.99 10.26
C ARG A 158 -1.31 7.72 10.17
N ALA A 159 -1.70 6.77 9.32
CA ALA A 159 -1.10 5.44 9.28
C ALA A 159 0.19 5.36 8.45
N VAL A 160 0.35 6.20 7.42
CA VAL A 160 1.45 6.11 6.46
C VAL A 160 2.28 7.38 6.40
N VAL A 161 1.66 8.55 6.16
CA VAL A 161 2.42 9.79 5.92
C VAL A 161 3.12 10.28 7.18
N ARG A 162 2.41 10.38 8.32
CA ARG A 162 3.04 10.79 9.59
C ARG A 162 4.20 9.89 10.01
N PRO A 163 4.08 8.55 9.99
CA PRO A 163 5.21 7.66 10.28
C PRO A 163 6.37 7.80 9.28
N PHE A 164 6.08 8.09 8.02
CA PHE A 164 7.10 8.35 7.01
C PHE A 164 7.92 9.61 7.38
N VAL A 165 7.25 10.73 7.65
CA VAL A 165 7.91 11.98 8.06
C VAL A 165 8.67 11.81 9.36
N SER A 166 8.05 11.19 10.39
CA SER A 166 8.71 10.98 11.68
C SER A 166 9.88 10.00 11.64
N GLY A 167 9.87 9.02 10.72
CA GLY A 167 11.01 8.14 10.49
C GLY A 167 12.23 8.93 9.99
N TYR A 168 12.05 9.77 8.98
CA TYR A 168 13.12 10.64 8.51
C TYR A 168 13.61 11.63 9.58
N ALA A 169 12.70 12.14 10.43
CA ALA A 169 13.07 12.98 11.57
C ALA A 169 13.97 12.25 12.58
N ARG A 170 13.90 10.91 12.65
CA ARG A 170 14.77 10.08 13.49
C ARG A 170 16.03 9.55 12.78
N GLY A 171 16.27 9.95 11.51
CA GLY A 171 17.41 9.46 10.72
C GLY A 171 17.19 8.07 10.10
N GLU A 172 15.95 7.54 10.14
CA GLU A 172 15.59 6.30 9.48
C GLU A 172 15.29 6.54 7.99
N THR A 173 15.24 5.46 7.22
CA THR A 173 14.83 5.49 5.80
C THR A 173 13.58 4.61 5.60
N PRO A 174 12.40 5.04 6.06
CA PRO A 174 11.20 4.20 6.02
C PRO A 174 10.73 3.93 4.59
N ASN A 175 10.19 2.72 4.36
CA ASN A 175 9.49 2.38 3.13
C ASN A 175 7.97 2.53 3.33
N PRO A 176 7.34 3.58 2.77
CA PRO A 176 5.93 3.84 2.98
C PRO A 176 5.02 2.82 2.28
N CYS A 177 5.45 2.24 1.16
CA CYS A 177 4.66 1.27 0.40
C CYS A 177 4.50 -0.05 1.16
N ILE A 178 5.57 -0.57 1.76
CA ILE A 178 5.52 -1.77 2.60
C ILE A 178 4.63 -1.54 3.81
N ARG A 179 4.71 -0.37 4.44
CA ARG A 179 3.84 -0.01 5.55
C ARG A 179 2.38 0.08 5.10
N CYS A 180 2.12 0.75 3.99
CA CYS A 180 0.78 0.91 3.44
C CYS A 180 0.13 -0.45 3.14
N ASN A 181 0.81 -1.31 2.38
CA ASN A 181 0.28 -2.61 2.00
C ASN A 181 0.13 -3.53 3.22
N GLY A 182 1.15 -3.62 4.07
CA GLY A 182 1.16 -4.55 5.20
C GLY A 182 0.17 -4.23 6.33
N SER A 183 -0.23 -2.96 6.51
CA SER A 183 -1.02 -2.57 7.68
C SER A 183 -2.22 -1.66 7.41
N PHE A 184 -2.39 -1.16 6.18
CA PHE A 184 -3.44 -0.17 5.89
C PHE A 184 -4.31 -0.53 4.69
N ARG A 185 -3.73 -0.56 3.48
CA ARG A 185 -4.49 -0.69 2.22
C ARG A 185 -5.31 -1.97 2.16
N PHE A 186 -4.69 -3.13 2.41
CA PHE A 186 -5.38 -4.41 2.36
C PHE A 186 -6.40 -4.56 3.49
N ALA A 187 -6.11 -4.03 4.68
CA ALA A 187 -7.07 -4.02 5.78
C ALA A 187 -8.35 -3.24 5.43
N ALA A 188 -8.20 -2.04 4.83
CA ALA A 188 -9.32 -1.22 4.39
C ALA A 188 -10.12 -1.90 3.26
N LEU A 189 -9.44 -2.42 2.23
CA LEU A 189 -10.07 -3.11 1.11
C LEU A 189 -10.81 -4.39 1.54
N LEU A 190 -10.21 -5.19 2.42
CA LEU A 190 -10.86 -6.40 2.95
C LEU A 190 -12.03 -6.06 3.88
N ALA A 191 -11.96 -4.96 4.63
CA ALA A 191 -13.09 -4.48 5.43
C ALA A 191 -14.25 -4.06 4.53
N PHE A 192 -13.97 -3.32 3.46
CA PHE A 192 -14.97 -2.98 2.44
C PHE A 192 -15.53 -4.25 1.78
N GLY A 193 -14.66 -5.18 1.34
CA GLY A 193 -15.09 -6.44 0.74
C GLY A 193 -16.08 -7.20 1.60
N ARG A 194 -15.86 -7.28 2.92
CA ARG A 194 -16.83 -7.89 3.86
C ARG A 194 -18.18 -7.18 3.85
N ARG A 195 -18.18 -5.83 3.82
CA ARG A 195 -19.41 -5.03 3.81
C ARG A 195 -20.26 -5.25 2.55
N VAL A 196 -19.63 -5.52 1.41
CA VAL A 196 -20.31 -5.81 0.15
C VAL A 196 -20.46 -7.30 -0.14
N GLY A 197 -20.21 -8.17 0.83
CA GLY A 197 -20.35 -9.62 0.69
C GLY A 197 -19.30 -10.27 -0.23
N ALA A 198 -18.18 -9.59 -0.49
CA ALA A 198 -17.14 -10.14 -1.35
C ALA A 198 -16.26 -11.15 -0.58
N ARG A 199 -16.13 -12.36 -1.15
CA ARG A 199 -15.28 -13.42 -0.56
C ARG A 199 -13.79 -13.17 -0.74
N LYS A 200 -13.39 -12.63 -1.89
CA LYS A 200 -11.99 -12.34 -2.23
C LYS A 200 -11.78 -10.88 -2.58
N LEU A 201 -10.57 -10.43 -2.33
CA LEU A 201 -10.04 -9.18 -2.83
C LEU A 201 -9.08 -9.48 -3.98
N VAL A 202 -9.38 -8.95 -5.14
CA VAL A 202 -8.57 -9.06 -6.36
C VAL A 202 -7.76 -7.77 -6.52
N THR A 203 -6.51 -7.89 -6.89
CA THR A 203 -5.66 -6.72 -7.16
C THR A 203 -4.71 -6.98 -8.32
N GLY A 204 -4.35 -5.93 -9.05
CA GLY A 204 -3.38 -5.98 -10.15
C GLY A 204 -1.91 -6.03 -9.71
N HIS A 205 -1.60 -6.59 -8.54
CA HIS A 205 -0.21 -6.78 -8.14
C HIS A 205 0.42 -7.98 -8.82
N TYR A 206 1.68 -7.83 -9.23
CA TYR A 206 2.52 -8.91 -9.76
C TYR A 206 3.14 -9.69 -8.59
N ALA A 207 2.40 -10.60 -8.04
CA ALA A 207 2.80 -11.52 -6.99
C ALA A 207 1.96 -12.78 -7.10
N ARG A 208 2.42 -13.88 -6.51
CA ARG A 208 1.73 -15.17 -6.51
C ARG A 208 1.40 -15.60 -5.08
N LEU A 209 0.51 -16.56 -4.98
CA LEU A 209 0.28 -17.35 -3.77
C LEU A 209 0.72 -18.78 -4.05
N ALA A 210 1.53 -19.34 -3.19
CA ALA A 210 2.04 -20.70 -3.33
C ALA A 210 1.94 -21.45 -1.99
N GLU A 211 1.67 -22.75 -2.07
CA GLU A 211 1.85 -23.63 -0.91
C GLU A 211 3.34 -23.89 -0.70
N HIS A 212 3.80 -23.59 0.50
CA HIS A 212 5.17 -23.81 0.92
C HIS A 212 5.20 -24.33 2.35
N ARG A 213 5.81 -25.49 2.58
CA ARG A 213 5.86 -26.17 3.87
C ARG A 213 4.47 -26.32 4.53
N GLY A 214 3.45 -26.67 3.74
CA GLY A 214 2.07 -26.86 4.21
C GLY A 214 1.34 -25.57 4.60
N ARG A 215 1.83 -24.41 4.15
CA ARG A 215 1.19 -23.10 4.36
C ARG A 215 1.05 -22.34 3.05
N LEU A 216 -0.08 -21.65 2.91
CA LEU A 216 -0.24 -20.69 1.83
C LEU A 216 0.57 -19.43 2.17
N LEU A 217 1.56 -19.13 1.31
CA LEU A 217 2.43 -17.97 1.45
C LEU A 217 2.38 -17.09 0.19
N LEU A 218 2.81 -15.85 0.35
CA LEU A 218 3.08 -14.95 -0.77
C LEU A 218 4.33 -15.47 -1.52
N ALA A 219 4.34 -15.39 -2.85
CA ALA A 219 5.47 -15.76 -3.67
C ALA A 219 5.79 -14.69 -4.71
N ARG A 220 7.02 -14.71 -5.23
CA ARG A 220 7.46 -13.83 -6.32
C ARG A 220 6.56 -13.99 -7.55
N GLY A 221 6.25 -12.88 -8.23
CA GLY A 221 5.68 -12.93 -9.57
C GLY A 221 6.66 -13.49 -10.59
N VAL A 222 6.16 -14.05 -11.69
CA VAL A 222 7.02 -14.63 -12.73
C VAL A 222 7.87 -13.61 -13.48
N ASP A 223 7.43 -12.34 -13.54
CA ASP A 223 8.21 -11.24 -14.12
C ASP A 223 9.12 -10.62 -13.04
N PRO A 224 10.44 -10.88 -13.05
CA PRO A 224 11.35 -10.37 -12.03
C PRO A 224 11.46 -8.83 -12.03
N ALA A 225 11.20 -8.18 -13.19
CA ALA A 225 11.23 -6.72 -13.31
C ALA A 225 10.00 -6.04 -12.70
N LYS A 226 8.90 -6.80 -12.57
CA LYS A 226 7.63 -6.32 -12.02
C LYS A 226 7.26 -6.96 -10.69
N ASP A 227 8.01 -7.93 -10.20
CA ASP A 227 7.73 -8.60 -8.93
C ASP A 227 7.50 -7.60 -7.78
N GLN A 228 6.34 -7.71 -7.16
CA GLN A 228 5.89 -6.87 -6.07
C GLN A 228 5.80 -7.60 -4.73
N SER A 229 6.26 -8.85 -4.67
CA SER A 229 6.25 -9.66 -3.44
C SER A 229 6.96 -8.95 -2.28
N TYR A 230 8.06 -8.24 -2.56
CA TYR A 230 8.75 -7.40 -1.56
C TYR A 230 7.83 -6.34 -0.95
N MET A 231 7.02 -5.66 -1.76
CA MET A 231 6.11 -4.60 -1.28
C MET A 231 4.91 -5.15 -0.51
N LEU A 232 4.58 -6.42 -0.70
CA LEU A 232 3.48 -7.14 -0.07
C LEU A 232 3.94 -8.01 1.11
N ALA A 233 5.25 -8.19 1.31
CA ALA A 233 5.83 -9.17 2.23
C ALA A 233 5.38 -9.06 3.68
N ARG A 234 4.85 -7.90 4.11
CA ARG A 234 4.31 -7.70 5.46
C ARG A 234 2.81 -7.96 5.58
N LEU A 235 2.16 -8.48 4.54
CA LEU A 235 0.80 -8.99 4.66
C LEU A 235 0.76 -10.13 5.68
N ASP A 236 -0.29 -10.17 6.49
CA ASP A 236 -0.52 -11.30 7.39
C ASP A 236 -0.88 -12.54 6.55
N PRO A 237 -0.13 -13.64 6.64
CA PRO A 237 -0.42 -14.87 5.89
C PRO A 237 -1.85 -15.39 6.07
N ARG A 238 -2.51 -15.11 7.20
CA ARG A 238 -3.91 -15.49 7.45
C ARG A 238 -4.91 -14.80 6.50
N LEU A 239 -4.50 -13.72 5.85
CA LEU A 239 -5.34 -13.00 4.90
C LEU A 239 -5.19 -13.52 3.47
N LEU A 240 -4.13 -14.27 3.16
CA LEU A 240 -3.75 -14.65 1.80
C LEU A 240 -4.82 -15.47 1.09
N ALA A 241 -5.51 -16.37 1.79
CA ALA A 241 -6.61 -17.16 1.22
C ALA A 241 -7.79 -16.30 0.69
N ARG A 242 -7.87 -15.04 1.13
CA ARG A 242 -8.86 -14.07 0.70
C ARG A 242 -8.35 -13.14 -0.41
N LEU A 243 -7.12 -13.31 -0.87
CA LEU A 243 -6.50 -12.50 -1.90
C LEU A 243 -6.39 -13.28 -3.20
N TRP A 244 -6.46 -12.56 -4.31
CA TRP A 244 -6.18 -13.08 -5.63
C TRP A 244 -5.38 -12.05 -6.44
N PHE A 245 -4.26 -12.49 -6.97
CA PHE A 245 -3.33 -11.73 -7.79
C PHE A 245 -3.30 -12.31 -9.21
N PRO A 246 -4.27 -11.99 -10.07
CA PRO A 246 -4.40 -12.63 -11.39
C PRO A 246 -3.24 -12.33 -12.35
N LEU A 247 -2.39 -11.34 -12.05
CA LEU A 247 -1.27 -10.95 -12.90
C LEU A 247 0.08 -11.58 -12.46
N GLY A 248 0.08 -12.35 -11.39
CA GLY A 248 1.31 -12.92 -10.84
C GLY A 248 1.99 -13.95 -11.74
N GLU A 249 1.24 -14.59 -12.64
CA GLU A 249 1.71 -15.65 -13.54
C GLU A 249 2.06 -15.13 -14.95
N GLN A 250 2.15 -13.80 -15.16
CA GLN A 250 2.44 -13.23 -16.48
C GLN A 250 3.36 -12.02 -16.42
N GLY A 251 3.94 -11.69 -17.56
CA GLY A 251 4.75 -10.52 -17.77
C GLY A 251 3.92 -9.24 -18.01
N LYS A 252 4.57 -8.10 -17.89
CA LYS A 252 3.92 -6.79 -18.09
C LYS A 252 3.46 -6.57 -19.53
N GLU A 253 4.27 -7.02 -20.51
CA GLU A 253 3.92 -6.88 -21.92
C GLU A 253 2.68 -7.71 -22.28
N GLU A 254 2.56 -8.90 -21.69
CA GLU A 254 1.36 -9.75 -21.86
C GLU A 254 0.12 -9.07 -21.27
N THR A 255 0.25 -8.44 -20.09
CA THR A 255 -0.85 -7.68 -19.49
C THR A 255 -1.30 -6.52 -20.39
N ARG A 256 -0.36 -5.81 -21.02
CA ARG A 256 -0.70 -4.73 -21.97
C ARG A 256 -1.33 -5.27 -23.25
N ALA A 257 -0.80 -6.36 -23.78
CA ALA A 257 -1.36 -7.01 -24.96
C ALA A 257 -2.81 -7.49 -24.70
N GLU A 258 -3.05 -8.11 -23.57
CA GLU A 258 -4.40 -8.51 -23.12
C GLU A 258 -5.34 -7.31 -23.02
N ALA A 259 -4.90 -6.23 -22.38
CA ALA A 259 -5.71 -5.01 -22.25
C ALA A 259 -6.11 -4.42 -23.60
N ARG A 260 -5.20 -4.43 -24.60
CA ARG A 260 -5.50 -3.98 -25.98
C ARG A 260 -6.46 -4.93 -26.67
N ALA A 261 -6.23 -6.24 -26.56
CA ALA A 261 -7.06 -7.25 -27.21
C ALA A 261 -8.53 -7.18 -26.77
N VAL A 262 -8.77 -6.84 -25.51
CA VAL A 262 -10.13 -6.71 -24.96
C VAL A 262 -10.65 -5.26 -24.92
N GLY A 263 -9.94 -4.32 -25.54
CA GLY A 263 -10.40 -2.95 -25.73
C GLY A 263 -10.45 -2.10 -24.45
N LEU A 264 -9.61 -2.39 -23.42
CA LEU A 264 -9.58 -1.58 -22.20
C LEU A 264 -8.90 -0.24 -22.46
N ALA A 265 -9.59 0.86 -22.24
CA ALA A 265 -9.07 2.23 -22.41
C ALA A 265 -7.80 2.51 -21.55
N ALA A 266 -7.60 1.74 -20.50
CA ALA A 266 -6.41 1.84 -19.63
C ALA A 266 -5.12 1.28 -20.26
N ALA A 267 -5.17 0.58 -21.42
CA ALA A 267 -4.03 -0.06 -22.05
C ALA A 267 -2.86 0.91 -22.34
N GLU A 268 -3.18 2.14 -22.76
CA GLU A 268 -2.21 3.16 -23.16
C GLU A 268 -1.81 4.11 -22.00
N ARG A 269 -2.33 3.91 -20.80
CA ARG A 269 -2.01 4.76 -19.66
C ARG A 269 -0.58 4.53 -19.17
N PRO A 270 0.14 5.60 -18.82
CA PRO A 270 1.47 5.49 -18.22
C PRO A 270 1.40 4.84 -16.82
N GLU A 271 2.48 4.21 -16.43
CA GLU A 271 2.61 3.58 -15.12
C GLU A 271 2.98 4.59 -14.02
N SER A 272 2.42 4.39 -12.83
CA SER A 272 2.88 5.08 -11.63
C SER A 272 4.17 4.42 -11.13
N GLN A 273 5.29 5.14 -11.11
CA GLN A 273 6.61 4.58 -10.78
C GLN A 273 7.09 4.85 -9.34
N GLU A 274 6.40 5.71 -8.58
CA GLU A 274 6.84 6.19 -7.27
C GLU A 274 5.79 5.94 -6.18
N ALA A 275 6.17 6.26 -4.93
CA ALA A 275 5.21 6.22 -3.82
C ALA A 275 4.05 7.17 -4.13
N CYS A 276 2.84 6.63 -4.12
CA CYS A 276 1.64 7.28 -4.65
C CYS A 276 1.34 8.69 -4.09
N PHE A 277 1.81 9.02 -2.89
CA PHE A 277 1.57 10.32 -2.26
C PHE A 277 2.68 11.35 -2.55
N LEU A 278 3.79 10.94 -3.17
CA LEU A 278 4.85 11.88 -3.59
C LEU A 278 4.50 12.61 -4.90
N ALA A 279 3.57 12.06 -5.69
CA ALA A 279 3.05 12.68 -6.92
C ALA A 279 4.12 13.06 -7.98
N GLY A 280 5.27 12.38 -7.96
CA GLY A 280 6.42 12.70 -8.81
C GLY A 280 7.38 13.73 -8.20
N ASP A 281 7.10 14.23 -7.01
CA ASP A 281 8.01 15.11 -6.28
C ASP A 281 9.20 14.33 -5.69
N ASP A 282 10.34 15.00 -5.58
CA ASP A 282 11.43 14.50 -4.74
C ASP A 282 10.94 14.37 -3.29
N TYR A 283 11.20 13.22 -2.68
CA TYR A 283 10.80 12.98 -1.28
C TYR A 283 11.31 14.04 -0.30
N ARG A 284 12.41 14.71 -0.63
CA ARG A 284 12.99 15.79 0.18
C ARG A 284 12.11 17.03 0.18
N GLU A 285 11.56 17.39 -0.97
CA GLU A 285 10.64 18.52 -1.07
C GLU A 285 9.33 18.22 -0.33
N PHE A 286 8.83 16.99 -0.48
CA PHE A 286 7.68 16.52 0.29
C PHE A 286 7.93 16.62 1.80
N LEU A 287 9.05 16.09 2.29
CA LEU A 287 9.40 16.12 3.72
C LEU A 287 9.54 17.55 4.25
N GLY A 288 10.16 18.45 3.46
CA GLY A 288 10.26 19.87 3.80
C GLY A 288 8.89 20.54 3.95
N ARG A 289 7.96 20.30 3.03
CA ARG A 289 6.57 20.81 3.12
C ARG A 289 5.80 20.23 4.30
N HIS A 290 6.14 19.03 4.73
CA HIS A 290 5.46 18.33 5.82
C HIS A 290 6.17 18.43 7.18
N GLY A 291 7.00 19.44 7.37
CA GLY A 291 7.46 19.88 8.70
C GLY A 291 8.89 19.47 9.05
N LEU A 292 9.69 18.95 8.13
CA LEU A 292 11.13 18.79 8.36
C LEU A 292 11.86 20.09 7.96
N PRO A 293 12.46 20.81 8.92
CA PRO A 293 13.04 22.12 8.65
C PRO A 293 14.33 22.00 7.83
N ARG A 294 14.54 22.91 6.90
CA ARG A 294 15.85 23.14 6.29
C ARG A 294 16.73 23.80 7.35
N ARG A 295 17.69 23.07 7.88
CA ARG A 295 18.64 23.53 8.87
C ARG A 295 20.04 23.11 8.47
N GLU A 296 20.95 24.08 8.38
CA GLU A 296 22.34 23.77 8.10
C GLU A 296 22.95 22.86 9.18
N GLY A 297 23.75 21.90 8.73
CA GLY A 297 24.52 21.01 9.56
C GLY A 297 25.84 20.59 8.88
N PRO A 298 26.77 20.02 9.65
CA PRO A 298 28.05 19.59 9.10
C PRO A 298 27.95 18.24 8.37
N ILE A 299 28.74 18.10 7.30
CA ILE A 299 29.10 16.82 6.73
C ILE A 299 30.46 16.45 7.32
N LEU A 300 30.55 15.32 8.01
CA LEU A 300 31.71 14.86 8.73
C LEU A 300 32.30 13.60 8.08
N ASP A 301 33.59 13.40 8.13
CA ASP A 301 34.21 12.10 7.90
C ASP A 301 34.06 11.19 9.16
N GLU A 302 34.49 9.94 9.04
CA GLU A 302 34.46 8.96 10.14
C GLU A 302 35.29 9.36 11.38
N ASN A 303 36.23 10.29 11.24
CA ASN A 303 37.05 10.83 12.32
C ASN A 303 36.48 12.12 12.92
N GLY A 304 35.26 12.54 12.46
CA GLY A 304 34.62 13.77 12.93
C GLY A 304 35.16 15.06 12.28
N ARG A 305 36.05 14.98 11.28
CA ARG A 305 36.52 16.14 10.55
C ARG A 305 35.45 16.66 9.62
N LYS A 306 35.19 17.95 9.66
CA LYS A 306 34.21 18.61 8.79
C LYS A 306 34.73 18.70 7.35
N LEU A 307 33.96 18.13 6.43
CA LEU A 307 34.21 18.13 4.98
C LEU A 307 33.32 19.12 4.22
N GLY A 308 32.15 19.48 4.77
CA GLY A 308 31.20 20.34 4.10
C GLY A 308 30.00 20.72 4.98
N ARG A 309 28.95 21.20 4.34
CA ARG A 309 27.67 21.53 4.97
C ARG A 309 26.51 20.98 4.16
N HIS A 310 25.38 20.78 4.80
CA HIS A 310 24.11 20.38 4.19
C HIS A 310 22.94 21.18 4.78
N GLU A 311 21.76 21.13 4.15
CA GLU A 311 20.56 21.86 4.56
C GLU A 311 19.58 21.01 5.41
N GLY A 312 20.00 19.88 5.95
CA GLY A 312 19.21 18.98 6.78
C GLY A 312 19.64 17.52 6.61
N PHE A 313 19.95 16.83 7.72
CA PHE A 313 20.41 15.44 7.72
C PHE A 313 19.41 14.48 7.06
N TRP A 314 18.12 14.74 7.18
CA TRP A 314 17.02 13.94 6.63
C TRP A 314 16.99 13.90 5.10
N ARG A 315 17.77 14.72 4.43
CA ARG A 315 17.93 14.72 2.97
C ARG A 315 18.86 13.63 2.46
N PHE A 316 19.48 12.88 3.37
CA PHE A 316 20.48 11.86 3.07
C PHE A 316 20.03 10.48 3.52
N THR A 317 20.42 9.48 2.71
CA THR A 317 20.11 8.07 2.98
C THR A 317 21.41 7.26 2.95
N PRO A 318 21.61 6.29 3.84
CA PRO A 318 22.78 5.41 3.82
C PRO A 318 23.00 4.78 2.43
N GLY A 319 24.24 4.87 1.93
CA GLY A 319 24.63 4.44 0.58
C GLY A 319 24.47 5.50 -0.51
N GLN A 320 23.94 6.69 -0.19
CA GLN A 320 23.86 7.79 -1.17
C GLN A 320 25.27 8.29 -1.52
N ARG A 321 25.60 8.32 -2.83
CA ARG A 321 26.87 8.86 -3.38
C ARG A 321 26.70 10.25 -3.98
N LYS A 322 25.60 10.44 -4.76
CA LYS A 322 25.35 11.70 -5.47
C LYS A 322 24.73 12.74 -4.54
N GLY A 323 25.04 14.01 -4.76
CA GLY A 323 24.41 15.13 -4.05
C GLY A 323 24.91 15.31 -2.61
N LEU A 324 26.10 14.80 -2.26
CA LEU A 324 26.73 15.05 -0.95
C LEU A 324 27.28 16.49 -0.86
N GLY A 325 27.62 17.14 -1.99
CA GLY A 325 28.19 18.50 -1.99
C GLY A 325 29.61 18.58 -1.41
N VAL A 326 30.34 17.45 -1.37
CA VAL A 326 31.71 17.36 -0.85
C VAL A 326 32.65 16.97 -1.97
N ALA A 327 33.74 17.73 -2.12
CA ALA A 327 34.86 17.40 -3.00
C ALA A 327 35.90 16.60 -2.20
N ALA A 328 36.14 15.35 -2.61
CA ALA A 328 37.19 14.50 -2.02
C ALA A 328 37.89 13.75 -3.17
N GLY A 329 39.16 13.42 -2.98
CA GLY A 329 39.97 12.68 -3.97
C GLY A 329 39.47 11.26 -4.26
N THR A 330 38.57 10.73 -3.42
CA THR A 330 37.95 9.40 -3.53
C THR A 330 36.43 9.51 -3.41
N PRO A 331 35.64 8.57 -4.01
CA PRO A 331 34.19 8.55 -3.87
C PRO A 331 33.77 8.35 -2.41
N LEU A 332 32.98 9.29 -1.89
CA LEU A 332 32.36 9.22 -0.58
C LEU A 332 30.89 8.83 -0.66
N TYR A 333 30.40 8.22 0.40
CA TYR A 333 29.02 7.76 0.57
C TYR A 333 28.48 8.22 1.91
N ALA A 334 27.21 8.58 1.99
CA ALA A 334 26.56 8.79 3.27
C ALA A 334 26.52 7.44 4.02
N LEU A 335 27.13 7.41 5.20
CA LEU A 335 27.18 6.22 6.06
C LEU A 335 25.97 6.17 6.97
N HIS A 336 25.74 7.25 7.70
CA HIS A 336 24.59 7.43 8.57
C HIS A 336 24.31 8.91 8.80
N THR A 337 23.16 9.18 9.39
CA THR A 337 22.75 10.53 9.80
C THR A 337 22.65 10.59 11.32
N GLU A 338 22.96 11.75 11.89
CA GLU A 338 22.88 12.01 13.32
C GLU A 338 21.84 13.11 13.60
N PRO A 339 20.59 12.75 13.89
CA PRO A 339 19.52 13.72 14.08
C PRO A 339 19.77 14.75 15.19
N ARG A 340 20.44 14.33 16.29
CA ARG A 340 20.68 15.19 17.46
C ARG A 340 21.67 16.31 17.16
N SER A 341 22.76 15.99 16.46
CA SER A 341 23.80 16.95 16.06
C SER A 341 23.48 17.62 14.71
N ASN A 342 22.41 17.19 14.03
CA ASN A 342 22.09 17.54 12.65
C ASN A 342 23.31 17.32 11.73
N ALA A 343 24.00 16.19 11.87
CA ALA A 343 25.17 15.85 11.07
C ALA A 343 24.90 14.70 10.10
N VAL A 344 25.69 14.66 9.04
CA VAL A 344 25.78 13.53 8.11
C VAL A 344 27.21 13.02 8.12
N VAL A 345 27.40 11.74 8.44
CA VAL A 345 28.71 11.10 8.40
C VAL A 345 28.89 10.44 7.04
N VAL A 346 30.03 10.73 6.39
CA VAL A 346 30.39 10.18 5.09
C VAL A 346 31.71 9.44 5.16
N GLY A 347 31.88 8.44 4.31
CA GLY A 347 33.11 7.64 4.25
C GLY A 347 33.19 6.83 2.96
N PRO A 348 34.24 6.01 2.81
CA PRO A 348 34.42 5.12 1.68
C PRO A 348 33.33 4.04 1.65
N ARG A 349 33.14 3.40 0.47
CA ARG A 349 32.15 2.34 0.30
C ARG A 349 32.33 1.18 1.30
N ALA A 350 33.57 0.86 1.65
CA ALA A 350 33.88 -0.22 2.58
C ALA A 350 33.21 -0.03 3.95
N SER A 351 33.06 1.20 4.41
CA SER A 351 32.41 1.52 5.69
C SER A 351 30.89 1.32 5.69
N LEU A 352 30.28 1.06 4.52
CA LEU A 352 28.87 0.64 4.39
C LEU A 352 28.68 -0.87 4.49
N ALA A 353 29.76 -1.63 4.58
CA ALA A 353 29.72 -3.09 4.64
C ALA A 353 28.98 -3.57 5.89
N ARG A 354 28.02 -4.44 5.73
CA ARG A 354 27.25 -5.06 6.82
C ARG A 354 27.13 -6.56 6.59
N THR A 355 27.35 -7.31 7.66
CA THR A 355 27.21 -8.77 7.67
C THR A 355 26.08 -9.24 8.58
N THR A 356 25.61 -8.37 9.48
CA THR A 356 24.53 -8.68 10.40
C THR A 356 23.40 -7.67 10.27
N VAL A 357 22.14 -8.14 10.24
CA VAL A 357 20.95 -7.30 10.13
C VAL A 357 19.91 -7.78 11.13
N GLY A 358 19.51 -6.92 12.06
CA GLY A 358 18.39 -7.15 12.98
C GLY A 358 17.10 -6.58 12.42
N ALA A 359 16.03 -7.38 12.39
CA ALA A 359 14.71 -6.96 11.95
C ALA A 359 13.69 -7.02 13.09
N SER A 360 13.16 -5.85 13.49
CA SER A 360 12.16 -5.70 14.55
C SER A 360 11.29 -4.44 14.33
N PRO A 361 9.95 -4.54 14.33
CA PRO A 361 9.16 -5.77 14.41
C PRO A 361 9.30 -6.62 13.15
N GLY A 362 9.45 -7.92 13.35
CA GLY A 362 9.57 -8.91 12.29
C GLY A 362 8.85 -10.21 12.62
N ARG A 363 8.63 -11.05 11.62
CA ARG A 363 7.97 -12.34 11.78
C ARG A 363 8.50 -13.35 10.77
N LEU A 364 8.78 -14.55 11.23
CA LEU A 364 8.96 -15.72 10.39
C LEU A 364 7.59 -16.40 10.20
N PHE A 365 7.25 -16.75 8.98
CA PHE A 365 5.96 -17.37 8.64
C PHE A 365 6.02 -18.89 8.72
N VAL A 366 7.20 -19.44 8.51
CA VAL A 366 7.54 -20.86 8.68
C VAL A 366 8.90 -20.97 9.39
N PRO A 367 9.24 -22.08 10.04
CA PRO A 367 10.59 -22.32 10.54
C PRO A 367 11.59 -22.42 9.39
N VAL A 368 12.64 -21.61 9.43
CA VAL A 368 13.72 -21.58 8.44
C VAL A 368 15.05 -21.22 9.10
N ASP A 369 16.15 -21.78 8.61
CA ASP A 369 17.52 -21.52 9.10
C ASP A 369 18.36 -20.80 8.06
N ARG A 370 18.08 -21.02 6.75
CA ARG A 370 18.74 -20.37 5.61
C ARG A 370 17.70 -19.79 4.69
N VAL A 371 18.01 -18.60 4.16
CA VAL A 371 17.10 -17.81 3.34
C VAL A 371 17.87 -16.99 2.32
N GLU A 372 17.19 -16.51 1.31
CA GLU A 372 17.61 -15.34 0.54
C GLU A 372 17.01 -14.07 1.15
N ALA A 373 17.84 -13.18 1.67
CA ALA A 373 17.41 -11.95 2.31
C ALA A 373 17.46 -10.76 1.34
N LYS A 374 16.31 -10.15 1.02
CA LYS A 374 16.23 -8.92 0.23
C LYS A 374 16.06 -7.74 1.17
N LEU A 375 17.08 -6.88 1.24
CA LEU A 375 17.17 -5.78 2.20
C LEU A 375 16.78 -4.41 1.61
N ARG A 376 16.58 -4.34 0.30
CA ARG A 376 16.10 -3.15 -0.45
C ARG A 376 15.30 -3.60 -1.66
N TYR A 377 14.32 -2.81 -2.07
CA TYR A 377 13.42 -3.16 -3.17
C TYR A 377 14.17 -3.50 -4.49
N ARG A 378 15.11 -2.65 -4.90
CA ARG A 378 15.84 -2.80 -6.17
C ARG A 378 17.20 -3.51 -6.05
N SER A 379 17.52 -4.08 -4.88
CA SER A 379 18.74 -4.87 -4.73
C SER A 379 18.46 -6.36 -4.98
N PRO A 380 19.45 -7.13 -5.41
CA PRO A 380 19.36 -8.58 -5.37
C PRO A 380 19.17 -9.06 -3.93
N ALA A 381 18.65 -10.25 -3.76
CA ALA A 381 18.66 -10.95 -2.49
C ALA A 381 20.07 -11.53 -2.22
N SER A 382 20.43 -11.67 -0.96
CA SER A 382 21.71 -12.25 -0.52
C SER A 382 21.43 -13.47 0.36
N PRO A 383 22.20 -14.56 0.20
CA PRO A 383 22.12 -15.71 1.09
C PRO A 383 22.41 -15.31 2.53
N ALA A 384 21.62 -15.83 3.47
CA ALA A 384 21.76 -15.53 4.88
C ALA A 384 21.32 -16.69 5.77
N ARG A 385 21.90 -16.77 6.97
CA ARG A 385 21.35 -17.56 8.06
C ARG A 385 20.40 -16.66 8.85
N VAL A 386 19.31 -17.25 9.33
CA VAL A 386 18.32 -16.52 10.13
C VAL A 386 18.16 -17.17 11.50
N ALA A 387 18.18 -16.34 12.54
CA ALA A 387 17.87 -16.72 13.90
C ALA A 387 16.62 -15.96 14.37
N ALA A 388 15.63 -16.69 14.87
CA ALA A 388 14.42 -16.08 15.43
C ALA A 388 14.77 -15.32 16.72
N GLU A 389 14.17 -14.14 16.92
CA GLU A 389 14.25 -13.33 18.12
C GLU A 389 12.83 -13.06 18.67
N GLN A 390 12.71 -12.62 19.92
CA GLN A 390 11.42 -12.41 20.59
C GLN A 390 10.45 -11.51 19.82
N ARG A 391 10.95 -10.48 19.13
CA ARG A 391 10.14 -9.51 18.37
C ARG A 391 10.53 -9.43 16.89
N GLY A 392 11.18 -10.47 16.37
CA GLY A 392 11.63 -10.47 14.99
C GLY A 392 12.63 -11.57 14.68
N PHE A 393 13.70 -11.20 14.00
CA PHE A 393 14.77 -12.12 13.62
C PHE A 393 16.09 -11.37 13.39
N ARG A 394 17.19 -12.09 13.47
CA ARG A 394 18.54 -11.65 13.12
C ARG A 394 19.04 -12.42 11.91
N LEU A 395 19.65 -11.72 10.98
CA LEU A 395 20.30 -12.28 9.80
C LEU A 395 21.80 -12.18 9.95
N THR A 396 22.49 -13.26 9.62
CA THR A 396 23.93 -13.27 9.32
C THR A 396 24.06 -13.53 7.83
N LEU A 397 24.53 -12.54 7.09
CA LEU A 397 24.67 -12.60 5.64
C LEU A 397 25.92 -13.41 5.28
N ASP A 398 25.84 -14.25 4.26
CA ASP A 398 27.01 -14.99 3.77
C ASP A 398 27.96 -14.03 3.00
N ASP A 399 27.40 -13.02 2.33
CA ASP A 399 28.14 -11.96 1.63
C ASP A 399 27.85 -10.59 2.25
N VAL A 400 28.78 -9.67 2.09
CA VAL A 400 28.67 -8.30 2.59
C VAL A 400 27.59 -7.53 1.82
N ALA A 401 26.60 -6.97 2.52
CA ALA A 401 25.64 -6.04 1.97
C ALA A 401 26.06 -4.59 2.20
N TYR A 402 25.83 -3.74 1.20
CA TYR A 402 26.19 -2.32 1.26
C TYR A 402 24.94 -1.43 1.30
N GLY A 403 24.99 -0.41 2.16
CA GLY A 403 23.93 0.60 2.24
C GLY A 403 22.60 0.05 2.77
N VAL A 404 22.67 -0.92 3.65
CA VAL A 404 21.50 -1.39 4.43
C VAL A 404 21.06 -0.26 5.35
N ALA A 405 19.78 0.07 5.33
CA ALA A 405 19.27 1.23 6.06
C ALA A 405 18.17 0.83 7.05
N VAL A 406 18.27 1.34 8.26
CA VAL A 406 17.22 1.23 9.29
C VAL A 406 15.92 1.87 8.77
N GLY A 407 14.78 1.20 9.01
CA GLY A 407 13.47 1.61 8.50
C GLY A 407 13.07 0.97 7.17
N GLN A 408 14.01 0.39 6.42
CA GLN A 408 13.70 -0.47 5.27
C GLN A 408 13.18 -1.83 5.74
N ALA A 409 12.68 -2.67 4.82
CA ALA A 409 12.30 -4.03 5.16
C ALA A 409 13.41 -5.02 4.84
N ALA A 410 13.53 -6.04 5.68
CA ALA A 410 14.16 -7.30 5.36
C ALA A 410 13.06 -8.29 4.98
N VAL A 411 13.09 -8.79 3.75
CA VAL A 411 12.15 -9.79 3.22
C VAL A 411 12.92 -11.06 2.93
N LEU A 412 12.44 -12.16 3.47
CA LEU A 412 13.11 -13.45 3.45
C LEU A 412 12.40 -14.38 2.46
N TYR A 413 13.18 -14.96 1.58
CA TYR A 413 12.70 -15.92 0.58
C TYR A 413 13.33 -17.27 0.78
N GLU A 414 12.55 -18.31 0.56
CA GLU A 414 13.00 -19.68 0.32
C GLU A 414 12.38 -20.09 -1.01
N ASP A 415 13.19 -20.35 -2.02
CA ASP A 415 12.76 -20.39 -3.41
C ASP A 415 12.03 -19.08 -3.79
N ASP A 416 10.79 -19.17 -4.29
CA ASP A 416 9.96 -18.01 -4.59
C ASP A 416 9.10 -17.54 -3.40
N ALA A 417 8.94 -18.39 -2.38
CA ALA A 417 8.03 -18.10 -1.27
C ALA A 417 8.62 -17.08 -0.28
N VAL A 418 7.81 -16.13 0.15
CA VAL A 418 8.14 -15.20 1.24
C VAL A 418 7.94 -15.91 2.56
N VAL A 419 9.03 -16.32 3.21
CA VAL A 419 9.04 -17.09 4.46
C VAL A 419 9.17 -16.23 5.72
N GLY A 420 9.41 -14.93 5.55
CA GLY A 420 9.45 -13.98 6.66
C GLY A 420 9.62 -12.54 6.21
N ALA A 421 9.25 -11.60 7.05
CA ALA A 421 9.47 -10.18 6.79
C ALA A 421 9.53 -9.37 8.10
N GLY A 422 10.33 -8.29 8.10
CA GLY A 422 10.47 -7.39 9.22
C GLY A 422 10.99 -6.02 8.82
N LEU A 423 10.96 -5.06 9.74
CA LEU A 423 11.61 -3.77 9.54
C LEU A 423 13.04 -3.84 10.07
N ILE A 424 14.00 -3.41 9.29
CA ILE A 424 15.40 -3.32 9.70
C ILE A 424 15.51 -2.30 10.83
N ALA A 425 15.99 -2.77 11.99
CA ALA A 425 16.12 -1.99 13.21
C ALA A 425 17.60 -1.79 13.61
N SER A 426 18.48 -2.69 13.21
CA SER A 426 19.94 -2.59 13.44
C SER A 426 20.72 -3.23 12.31
N THR A 427 21.98 -2.77 12.14
CA THR A 427 22.93 -3.27 11.13
C THR A 427 24.35 -3.19 11.71
N ASP A 428 25.09 -4.30 11.66
CA ASP A 428 26.48 -4.42 12.12
C ASP A 428 27.36 -5.08 11.06
#